data_bec03c5743fd0e3db64055ae97a7f0b6
#
_entry.id   bec03c5743fd0e3db64055ae97a7f0b6
#
_cell.length_a   1.000
_cell.length_b   1.000
_cell.length_c   1.000
_cell.angle_alpha   90.00
_cell.angle_beta   90.00
_cell.angle_gamma   90.00
#
_symmetry.space_group_name_H-M   'P 1'
#
loop_
_entity.id
_entity.type
_entity.pdbx_description
1 polymer ?
#
loop_
_entity_poly.entity_id
_entity_poly.type
_entity_poly.pdbx_seq_one_letter_code
_entity_poly.pdbx_strand_id
1 'polypeptide(L)'
;GQEGPKISLHLKTHKAHPDNRADPINYKNAVQDLRLQLLDSPIPRRNWEHTIKKMEELQEDQGFWEHTREGLVVLAAGERTAVFSLEYSVHSMHRLGSHFHLLPLFHLDDVLGYVYLVDLSRDRFTMHLVNPLGMNQVDTPQIKQSFPELFDDFDANSNLRVGGFSGKDGMHYGHRARPEELQKDRDKYFRYLADNFARLQKDTGMHFILAGTVDTIAHF
;
A
#
# COMPACT_ATOMS: atom_id res chain seq x y z
N GLY A 1 16.27 3.56 -35.79
CA GLY A 1 14.99 4.24 -35.90
C GLY A 1 14.97 5.40 -34.94
N GLN A 2 14.53 6.59 -35.35
CA GLN A 2 14.36 7.71 -34.41
C GLN A 2 13.26 7.34 -33.43
N GLU A 3 13.61 7.20 -32.14
CA GLU A 3 12.63 7.04 -31.07
C GLU A 3 11.72 8.29 -31.09
N GLY A 4 10.40 8.07 -30.97
CA GLY A 4 9.45 9.16 -30.84
C GLY A 4 9.67 9.94 -29.53
N PRO A 5 8.99 11.08 -29.36
CA PRO A 5 9.09 11.87 -28.15
C PRO A 5 8.60 11.08 -26.94
N LYS A 6 9.19 11.33 -25.78
CA LYS A 6 8.70 10.81 -24.49
C LYS A 6 7.74 11.83 -23.92
N ILE A 7 6.55 11.35 -23.57
CA ILE A 7 5.45 12.14 -23.03
C ILE A 7 5.32 11.83 -21.55
N SER A 8 5.31 12.86 -20.73
CA SER A 8 4.99 12.77 -19.32
C SER A 8 3.79 13.67 -19.03
N LEU A 9 2.70 13.08 -18.54
CA LEU A 9 1.51 13.78 -18.11
C LEU A 9 1.27 13.47 -16.65
N HIS A 10 1.24 14.50 -15.83
CA HIS A 10 0.86 14.42 -14.43
C HIS A 10 -0.44 15.19 -14.24
N LEU A 11 -1.37 14.63 -13.49
CA LEU A 11 -2.66 15.25 -13.25
C LEU A 11 -3.05 15.08 -11.79
N LYS A 12 -3.43 16.18 -11.14
CA LYS A 12 -4.16 16.11 -9.91
C LYS A 12 -5.53 15.48 -10.22
N THR A 13 -5.85 14.40 -9.56
CA THR A 13 -7.14 13.70 -9.65
C THR A 13 -7.80 13.67 -8.28
N HIS A 14 -9.03 13.16 -8.21
CA HIS A 14 -9.82 13.16 -7.00
C HIS A 14 -10.43 11.78 -6.77
N LYS A 15 -10.35 11.31 -5.53
CA LYS A 15 -10.90 10.01 -5.10
C LYS A 15 -12.42 10.05 -4.93
N ALA A 16 -12.96 11.21 -4.57
CA ALA A 16 -14.34 11.37 -4.16
C ALA A 16 -15.19 12.11 -5.21
N HIS A 17 -16.42 11.66 -5.35
CA HIS A 17 -17.46 12.36 -6.06
C HIS A 17 -17.94 13.57 -5.22
N PRO A 18 -18.23 14.77 -5.79
CA PRO A 18 -18.33 15.06 -7.24
C PRO A 18 -17.03 15.53 -7.91
N ASP A 19 -15.94 15.72 -7.17
CA ASP A 19 -14.73 16.38 -7.67
C ASP A 19 -14.06 15.57 -8.79
N ASN A 20 -14.15 14.23 -8.73
CA ASN A 20 -13.59 13.33 -9.75
C ASN A 20 -14.27 13.45 -11.13
N ARG A 21 -15.43 14.11 -11.25
CA ARG A 21 -16.12 14.29 -12.55
C ARG A 21 -15.34 15.16 -13.53
N ALA A 22 -14.51 16.07 -13.02
CA ALA A 22 -13.70 16.94 -13.84
C ALA A 22 -12.41 16.26 -14.35
N ASP A 23 -11.99 15.16 -13.73
CA ASP A 23 -10.70 14.52 -14.00
C ASP A 23 -10.57 14.01 -15.45
N PRO A 24 -11.56 13.30 -16.04
CA PRO A 24 -11.50 12.90 -17.46
C PRO A 24 -11.43 14.10 -18.41
N ILE A 25 -12.08 15.20 -18.07
CA ILE A 25 -12.11 16.43 -18.87
C ILE A 25 -10.72 17.10 -18.81
N ASN A 26 -10.15 17.20 -17.61
CA ASN A 26 -8.81 17.75 -17.41
C ASN A 26 -7.75 16.92 -18.12
N TYR A 27 -7.88 15.59 -18.07
CA TYR A 27 -7.01 14.69 -18.82
C TYR A 27 -7.12 14.89 -20.32
N LYS A 28 -8.34 14.94 -20.85
CA LYS A 28 -8.61 15.22 -22.28
C LYS A 28 -7.94 16.51 -22.73
N ASN A 29 -8.11 17.58 -21.97
CA ASN A 29 -7.53 18.87 -22.29
C ASN A 29 -5.99 18.80 -22.35
N ALA A 30 -5.36 18.14 -21.37
CA ALA A 30 -3.92 17.94 -21.33
C ALA A 30 -3.40 17.11 -22.53
N VAL A 31 -4.11 16.05 -22.91
CA VAL A 31 -3.75 15.25 -24.10
C VAL A 31 -3.93 16.07 -25.39
N GLN A 32 -4.96 16.89 -25.48
CA GLN A 32 -5.17 17.77 -26.61
C GLN A 32 -4.07 18.84 -26.74
N ASP A 33 -3.65 19.44 -25.63
CA ASP A 33 -2.53 20.38 -25.61
C ASP A 33 -1.22 19.73 -26.05
N LEU A 34 -0.95 18.52 -25.59
CA LEU A 34 0.20 17.71 -26.06
C LEU A 34 0.14 17.46 -27.57
N ARG A 35 -1.05 17.13 -28.08
CA ARG A 35 -1.25 16.94 -29.51
C ARG A 35 -0.95 18.21 -30.33
N LEU A 36 -1.41 19.37 -29.85
CA LEU A 36 -1.12 20.65 -30.49
C LEU A 36 0.38 20.97 -30.49
N GLN A 37 1.05 20.77 -29.33
CA GLN A 37 2.50 20.95 -29.25
C GLN A 37 3.27 20.04 -30.20
N LEU A 38 2.80 18.80 -30.41
CA LEU A 38 3.40 17.85 -31.33
C LEU A 38 3.18 18.25 -32.81
N LEU A 39 2.01 18.81 -33.12
CA LEU A 39 1.72 19.33 -34.47
C LEU A 39 2.62 20.53 -34.84
N ASP A 40 2.94 21.36 -33.87
CA ASP A 40 3.85 22.52 -34.04
C ASP A 40 5.34 22.12 -33.96
N SER A 41 5.64 20.88 -33.56
CA SER A 41 7.01 20.38 -33.46
C SER A 41 7.57 19.91 -34.79
N PRO A 42 8.91 19.88 -34.96
CA PRO A 42 9.54 19.31 -36.19
C PRO A 42 9.47 17.76 -36.25
N ILE A 43 8.85 17.13 -35.23
CA ILE A 43 8.80 15.66 -35.12
C ILE A 43 7.76 15.11 -36.11
N PRO A 44 8.12 14.19 -37.01
CA PRO A 44 7.18 13.63 -37.97
C PRO A 44 5.97 12.96 -37.24
N ARG A 45 4.77 13.23 -37.78
CA ARG A 45 3.51 12.75 -37.21
C ARG A 45 3.49 11.22 -36.97
N ARG A 46 4.06 10.44 -37.86
CA ARG A 46 4.19 8.98 -37.76
C ARG A 46 4.94 8.52 -36.52
N ASN A 47 5.77 9.38 -35.87
CA ASN A 47 6.58 9.03 -34.71
C ASN A 47 5.83 9.23 -33.39
N TRP A 48 4.67 9.87 -33.36
CA TRP A 48 3.94 10.20 -32.17
C TRP A 48 2.41 9.97 -32.22
N GLU A 49 1.81 9.87 -33.40
CA GLU A 49 0.36 9.78 -33.54
C GLU A 49 -0.22 8.57 -32.80
N HIS A 50 0.45 7.44 -32.91
CA HIS A 50 0.04 6.22 -32.21
C HIS A 50 0.08 6.39 -30.69
N THR A 51 1.11 7.08 -30.18
CA THR A 51 1.26 7.35 -28.74
C THR A 51 0.11 8.20 -28.22
N ILE A 52 -0.24 9.28 -28.93
CA ILE A 52 -1.39 10.13 -28.56
C ILE A 52 -2.70 9.34 -28.61
N LYS A 53 -2.89 8.51 -29.65
CA LYS A 53 -4.08 7.67 -29.75
C LYS A 53 -4.23 6.74 -28.56
N LYS A 54 -3.14 6.13 -28.09
CA LYS A 54 -3.14 5.30 -26.86
C LYS A 54 -3.51 6.09 -25.62
N MET A 55 -3.09 7.33 -25.51
CA MET A 55 -3.49 8.20 -24.40
C MET A 55 -4.98 8.58 -24.49
N GLU A 56 -5.50 8.81 -25.71
CA GLU A 56 -6.93 9.07 -25.94
C GLU A 56 -7.80 7.85 -25.58
N GLU A 57 -7.33 6.62 -25.79
CA GLU A 57 -8.04 5.39 -25.37
C GLU A 57 -8.28 5.35 -23.84
N LEU A 58 -7.34 5.81 -23.02
CA LEU A 58 -7.51 5.88 -21.57
C LEU A 58 -8.63 6.86 -21.15
N GLN A 59 -8.86 7.91 -21.92
CA GLN A 59 -9.94 8.86 -21.65
C GLN A 59 -11.33 8.21 -21.70
N GLU A 60 -11.52 7.22 -22.59
CA GLU A 60 -12.80 6.54 -22.78
C GLU A 60 -13.04 5.42 -21.77
N ASP A 61 -12.05 5.10 -20.93
CA ASP A 61 -12.16 4.04 -19.92
C ASP A 61 -12.90 4.56 -18.66
N GLN A 62 -14.22 4.43 -18.66
CA GLN A 62 -15.08 4.84 -17.55
C GLN A 62 -14.71 4.13 -16.25
N GLY A 63 -14.40 2.82 -16.30
CA GLY A 63 -14.02 2.04 -15.14
C GLY A 63 -12.74 2.55 -14.48
N PHE A 64 -11.77 2.99 -15.28
CA PHE A 64 -10.56 3.64 -14.78
C PHE A 64 -10.90 4.96 -14.03
N TRP A 65 -11.73 5.83 -14.61
CA TRP A 65 -12.07 7.13 -14.02
C TRP A 65 -12.96 7.05 -12.79
N GLU A 66 -13.75 6.00 -12.63
CA GLU A 66 -14.52 5.75 -11.41
C GLU A 66 -13.65 5.35 -10.21
N HIS A 67 -12.43 4.86 -10.46
CA HIS A 67 -11.51 4.37 -9.44
C HIS A 67 -10.21 5.18 -9.35
N THR A 68 -10.20 6.42 -9.83
CA THR A 68 -9.05 7.32 -9.71
C THR A 68 -8.75 7.63 -8.23
N ARG A 69 -7.49 7.99 -7.99
CA ARG A 69 -6.99 8.39 -6.68
C ARG A 69 -6.63 9.89 -6.70
N GLU A 70 -5.78 10.33 -5.78
CA GLU A 70 -5.44 11.76 -5.64
C GLU A 70 -4.48 12.28 -6.72
N GLY A 71 -3.78 11.39 -7.40
CA GLY A 71 -2.85 11.75 -8.47
C GLY A 71 -2.77 10.71 -9.56
N LEU A 72 -2.48 11.18 -10.77
CA LEU A 72 -2.29 10.37 -11.97
C LEU A 72 -0.99 10.75 -12.64
N VAL A 73 -0.17 9.75 -12.98
CA VAL A 73 1.01 9.92 -13.84
C VAL A 73 0.88 8.99 -15.03
N VAL A 74 0.97 9.57 -16.23
CA VAL A 74 0.96 8.81 -17.48
C VAL A 74 2.26 9.08 -18.21
N LEU A 75 3.00 8.01 -18.52
CA LEU A 75 4.25 8.02 -19.27
C LEU A 75 4.04 7.27 -20.59
N ALA A 76 4.23 7.94 -21.71
CA ALA A 76 3.97 7.34 -23.02
C ALA A 76 5.11 7.58 -24.00
N ALA A 77 5.49 6.53 -24.73
CA ALA A 77 6.49 6.59 -25.81
C ALA A 77 6.26 5.46 -26.82
N GLY A 78 6.13 5.80 -28.07
CA GLY A 78 5.82 4.83 -29.13
C GLY A 78 4.52 4.09 -28.83
N GLU A 79 4.59 2.77 -28.74
CA GLU A 79 3.44 1.90 -28.46
C GLU A 79 3.23 1.63 -26.98
N ARG A 80 4.10 2.13 -26.10
CA ARG A 80 4.08 1.85 -24.66
C ARG A 80 3.49 3.02 -23.90
N THR A 81 2.54 2.70 -23.04
CA THR A 81 1.96 3.64 -22.07
C THR A 81 1.96 2.98 -20.70
N ALA A 82 2.52 3.68 -19.71
CA ALA A 82 2.47 3.30 -18.32
C ALA A 82 1.62 4.30 -17.57
N VAL A 83 0.68 3.80 -16.75
CA VAL A 83 -0.29 4.59 -16.00
C VAL A 83 -0.11 4.28 -14.52
N PHE A 84 0.08 5.31 -13.70
CA PHE A 84 0.26 5.21 -12.25
C PHE A 84 -0.81 6.04 -11.57
N SER A 85 -1.70 5.39 -10.83
CA SER A 85 -2.66 6.04 -9.96
C SER A 85 -2.06 6.15 -8.56
N LEU A 86 -1.97 7.37 -8.01
CA LEU A 86 -1.22 7.69 -6.80
C LEU A 86 -2.15 8.10 -5.67
N GLU A 87 -1.89 7.62 -4.46
CA GLU A 87 -2.68 7.98 -3.26
C GLU A 87 -2.45 9.43 -2.80
N TYR A 88 -1.58 10.15 -3.45
CA TYR A 88 -1.24 11.54 -3.15
C TYR A 88 -1.38 12.42 -4.38
N SER A 89 -1.64 13.69 -4.12
CA SER A 89 -1.80 14.69 -5.17
C SER A 89 -0.46 15.06 -5.79
N VAL A 90 -0.44 15.15 -7.11
CA VAL A 90 0.70 15.66 -7.89
C VAL A 90 0.36 17.00 -8.51
N HIS A 91 1.39 17.81 -8.79
CA HIS A 91 1.19 19.02 -9.56
C HIS A 91 0.84 18.69 -11.02
N SER A 92 -0.28 19.23 -11.50
CA SER A 92 -0.71 18.99 -12.89
C SER A 92 0.25 19.63 -13.87
N MET A 93 0.81 18.83 -14.73
CA MET A 93 1.71 19.25 -15.81
C MET A 93 1.75 18.21 -16.93
N HIS A 94 2.05 18.67 -18.13
CA HIS A 94 2.37 17.78 -19.24
C HIS A 94 3.62 18.28 -19.97
N ARG A 95 4.44 17.35 -20.43
CA ARG A 95 5.73 17.65 -21.03
C ARG A 95 6.11 16.69 -22.13
N LEU A 96 6.68 17.24 -23.20
CA LEU A 96 7.37 16.52 -24.26
C LEU A 96 8.89 16.62 -24.04
N GLY A 97 9.61 15.53 -24.23
CA GLY A 97 11.06 15.55 -24.08
C GLY A 97 11.77 14.31 -24.61
N SER A 98 13.09 14.30 -24.50
CA SER A 98 13.94 13.14 -24.77
C SER A 98 13.94 12.13 -23.60
N HIS A 99 13.48 12.58 -22.41
CA HIS A 99 13.42 11.77 -21.19
C HIS A 99 12.06 11.95 -20.52
N PHE A 100 11.63 10.92 -19.78
CA PHE A 100 10.45 11.05 -18.93
C PHE A 100 10.74 11.93 -17.72
N HIS A 101 9.72 12.68 -17.31
CA HIS A 101 9.73 13.41 -16.03
C HIS A 101 9.21 12.47 -14.92
N LEU A 102 10.13 11.85 -14.19
CA LEU A 102 9.83 10.82 -13.19
C LEU A 102 9.83 11.35 -11.75
N LEU A 103 10.19 12.65 -11.57
CA LEU A 103 10.36 13.23 -10.23
C LEU A 103 9.22 12.96 -9.26
N PRO A 104 7.93 13.04 -9.65
CA PRO A 104 6.84 12.71 -8.73
C PRO A 104 6.81 11.25 -8.30
N LEU A 105 7.32 10.32 -9.14
CA LEU A 105 7.39 8.90 -8.81
C LEU A 105 8.57 8.59 -7.89
N PHE A 106 9.72 9.26 -8.10
CA PHE A 106 10.91 9.07 -7.25
C PHE A 106 10.82 9.76 -5.89
N HIS A 107 10.12 10.88 -5.82
CA HIS A 107 10.03 11.66 -4.58
C HIS A 107 9.41 10.88 -3.41
N LEU A 108 8.83 9.75 -3.67
CA LEU A 108 8.14 8.91 -2.70
C LEU A 108 8.88 7.62 -2.36
N ASP A 109 9.60 7.03 -3.31
CA ASP A 109 10.49 5.90 -3.00
C ASP A 109 11.63 6.33 -2.05
N ASP A 110 12.16 7.56 -2.22
CA ASP A 110 13.22 8.09 -1.36
C ASP A 110 12.73 8.55 0.02
N VAL A 111 11.47 9.00 0.14
CA VAL A 111 10.95 9.60 1.39
C VAL A 111 10.10 8.63 2.21
N LEU A 112 9.32 7.77 1.58
CA LEU A 112 8.38 6.90 2.28
C LEU A 112 8.66 5.42 2.10
N GLY A 113 9.39 4.99 1.03
CA GLY A 113 9.71 3.60 0.78
C GLY A 113 8.53 2.64 1.00
N TYR A 114 8.84 1.37 1.18
CA TYR A 114 7.90 0.39 1.70
C TYR A 114 7.97 0.38 3.22
N VAL A 115 6.83 0.49 3.89
CA VAL A 115 6.73 0.37 5.35
C VAL A 115 5.68 -0.66 5.72
N TYR A 116 5.88 -1.34 6.82
CA TYR A 116 4.84 -2.16 7.43
C TYR A 116 3.99 -1.30 8.36
N LEU A 117 2.69 -1.19 8.05
CA LEU A 117 1.70 -0.64 8.97
C LEU A 117 1.06 -1.79 9.73
N VAL A 118 1.23 -1.79 11.03
CA VAL A 118 0.66 -2.79 11.93
C VAL A 118 -0.50 -2.15 12.69
N ASP A 119 -1.71 -2.63 12.43
CA ASP A 119 -2.88 -2.32 13.27
C ASP A 119 -2.90 -3.28 14.46
N LEU A 120 -2.56 -2.75 15.63
CA LEU A 120 -2.34 -3.49 16.85
C LEU A 120 -3.51 -3.33 17.82
N SER A 121 -4.15 -4.44 18.17
CA SER A 121 -5.15 -4.55 19.22
C SER A 121 -4.57 -5.27 20.44
N ARG A 122 -5.35 -5.38 21.50
CA ARG A 122 -4.92 -6.05 22.76
C ARG A 122 -4.61 -7.53 22.57
N ASP A 123 -5.26 -8.18 21.62
CA ASP A 123 -5.28 -9.64 21.44
C ASP A 123 -4.95 -10.11 20.02
N ARG A 124 -4.72 -9.18 19.10
CA ARG A 124 -4.45 -9.49 17.69
C ARG A 124 -3.74 -8.34 17.00
N PHE A 125 -3.19 -8.63 15.82
CA PHE A 125 -2.72 -7.61 14.89
C PHE A 125 -3.11 -7.95 13.45
N THR A 126 -3.13 -6.93 12.60
CA THR A 126 -3.09 -7.08 11.14
C THR A 126 -1.91 -6.28 10.59
N MET A 127 -1.30 -6.77 9.53
CA MET A 127 -0.15 -6.12 8.90
C MET A 127 -0.48 -5.73 7.47
N HIS A 128 -0.06 -4.53 7.10
CA HIS A 128 -0.22 -4.01 5.75
C HIS A 128 1.13 -3.54 5.24
N LEU A 129 1.41 -3.84 3.98
CA LEU A 129 2.51 -3.21 3.25
C LEU A 129 1.98 -1.92 2.64
N VAL A 130 2.56 -0.81 3.06
CA VAL A 130 2.20 0.53 2.59
C VAL A 130 3.32 1.06 1.72
N ASN A 131 2.94 1.58 0.58
CA ASN A 131 3.82 2.30 -0.33
C ASN A 131 3.07 3.48 -0.95
N PRO A 132 3.73 4.35 -1.72
CA PRO A 132 3.08 5.49 -2.37
C PRO A 132 1.96 5.15 -3.35
N LEU A 133 1.86 3.90 -3.78
CA LEU A 133 0.84 3.43 -4.72
C LEU A 133 -0.38 2.85 -4.01
N GLY A 134 -0.28 2.59 -2.69
CA GLY A 134 -1.40 2.07 -1.91
C GLY A 134 -0.99 1.24 -0.71
N MET A 135 -1.99 0.59 -0.14
CA MET A 135 -1.88 -0.26 1.02
C MET A 135 -2.49 -1.63 0.71
N ASN A 136 -1.73 -2.70 0.98
CA ASN A 136 -2.19 -4.07 0.81
C ASN A 136 -1.94 -4.86 2.09
N GLN A 137 -2.93 -5.65 2.51
CA GLN A 137 -2.76 -6.54 3.64
C GLN A 137 -1.72 -7.62 3.30
N VAL A 138 -0.86 -7.94 4.26
CA VAL A 138 0.21 -8.93 4.14
C VAL A 138 -0.11 -10.10 5.05
N ASP A 139 -0.09 -11.30 4.48
CA ASP A 139 -0.16 -12.53 5.28
C ASP A 139 1.19 -12.79 5.95
N THR A 140 1.13 -13.06 7.25
CA THR A 140 2.31 -13.37 8.08
C THR A 140 2.16 -14.75 8.73
N PRO A 141 2.18 -15.84 7.96
CA PRO A 141 1.89 -17.18 8.46
C PRO A 141 2.89 -17.66 9.53
N GLN A 142 4.09 -17.08 9.54
CA GLN A 142 5.13 -17.36 10.54
C GLN A 142 4.91 -16.65 11.87
N ILE A 143 4.00 -15.66 11.95
CA ILE A 143 3.71 -14.89 13.16
C ILE A 143 2.26 -15.14 13.56
N LYS A 144 2.03 -15.64 14.77
CA LYS A 144 0.68 -15.86 15.28
C LYS A 144 -0.07 -14.54 15.38
N GLN A 145 -1.16 -14.40 14.63
CA GLN A 145 -1.87 -13.12 14.47
C GLN A 145 -2.77 -12.78 15.68
N SER A 146 -3.06 -13.77 16.51
CA SER A 146 -3.87 -13.56 17.69
C SER A 146 -3.28 -14.22 18.93
N PHE A 147 -3.62 -13.64 20.07
CA PHE A 147 -3.27 -14.16 21.39
C PHE A 147 -3.75 -15.61 21.62
N PRO A 148 -5.01 -16.00 21.31
CA PRO A 148 -5.44 -17.39 21.44
C PRO A 148 -4.57 -18.36 20.64
N GLU A 149 -4.20 -18.04 19.40
CA GLU A 149 -3.34 -18.89 18.58
C GLU A 149 -1.95 -19.13 19.22
N LEU A 150 -1.42 -18.14 19.91
CA LEU A 150 -0.14 -18.28 20.61
C LEU A 150 -0.26 -19.18 21.84
N PHE A 151 -1.37 -19.09 22.57
CA PHE A 151 -1.58 -19.85 23.82
C PHE A 151 -1.98 -21.31 23.57
N ASP A 152 -2.76 -21.60 22.54
CA ASP A 152 -3.07 -22.97 22.12
C ASP A 152 -1.80 -23.77 21.83
N ASP A 153 -0.78 -23.14 21.23
CA ASP A 153 0.51 -23.78 20.99
C ASP A 153 1.33 -23.96 22.28
N PHE A 154 1.20 -23.09 23.27
CA PHE A 154 1.89 -23.23 24.56
C PHE A 154 1.28 -24.34 25.42
N ASP A 155 -0.03 -24.47 25.46
CA ASP A 155 -0.72 -25.54 26.17
C ASP A 155 -0.49 -26.91 25.52
N ALA A 156 -0.43 -27.01 24.22
CA ALA A 156 -0.07 -28.23 23.50
C ALA A 156 1.35 -28.72 23.85
N ASN A 157 2.31 -27.79 24.03
CA ASN A 157 3.68 -28.12 24.40
C ASN A 157 3.86 -28.37 25.93
N SER A 158 3.02 -27.78 26.78
CA SER A 158 3.09 -28.02 28.24
C SER A 158 2.50 -29.36 28.63
N ASN A 159 1.49 -29.84 27.93
CA ASN A 159 0.87 -31.16 28.17
C ASN A 159 1.78 -32.35 27.80
N LEU A 160 2.86 -32.13 27.06
CA LEU A 160 3.88 -33.16 26.81
C LEU A 160 4.88 -33.38 27.97
N ARG A 161 4.82 -32.58 29.05
CA ARG A 161 5.75 -32.66 30.19
C ARG A 161 5.14 -33.09 31.53
N VAL A 162 3.83 -33.35 31.60
CA VAL A 162 3.19 -33.86 32.82
C VAL A 162 2.67 -35.26 32.57
N GLY A 163 3.56 -36.21 32.73
CA GLY A 163 3.20 -37.61 32.95
C GLY A 163 2.53 -37.77 34.33
N GLY A 164 1.28 -38.24 34.30
CA GLY A 164 0.65 -39.05 35.30
C GLY A 164 0.42 -38.44 36.69
N PHE A 165 -0.83 -38.03 36.95
CA PHE A 165 -1.49 -38.44 38.19
C PHE A 165 -3.01 -38.48 37.95
N SER A 166 -3.57 -39.68 38.12
CA SER A 166 -5.00 -39.97 38.10
C SER A 166 -5.67 -39.36 39.35
N GLY A 167 -6.78 -38.65 39.15
CA GLY A 167 -7.65 -38.17 40.24
C GLY A 167 -8.91 -37.55 39.66
N LYS A 168 -10.04 -38.30 39.76
CA LYS A 168 -11.41 -37.83 39.53
C LYS A 168 -11.68 -36.59 40.37
N ASP A 169 -12.12 -35.48 39.79
CA ASP A 169 -13.37 -34.78 40.10
C ASP A 169 -13.56 -33.61 39.18
N GLY A 170 -14.69 -33.61 38.49
CA GLY A 170 -15.08 -32.52 37.63
C GLY A 170 -15.51 -31.29 38.45
N MET A 171 -14.76 -30.21 38.33
CA MET A 171 -15.23 -28.86 38.64
C MET A 171 -14.95 -27.96 37.46
N HIS A 172 -16.00 -27.67 36.68
CA HIS A 172 -16.02 -26.57 35.78
C HIS A 172 -15.93 -25.25 36.56
N TYR A 173 -14.71 -24.80 36.80
CA TYR A 173 -14.50 -23.40 37.19
C TYR A 173 -14.40 -22.57 35.91
N GLY A 174 -15.42 -21.80 35.60
CA GLY A 174 -15.33 -20.67 34.72
C GLY A 174 -14.33 -19.67 35.31
N HIS A 175 -13.06 -19.79 34.96
CA HIS A 175 -12.05 -18.83 35.32
C HIS A 175 -12.37 -17.49 34.64
N ARG A 176 -13.01 -16.57 35.38
CA ARG A 176 -12.77 -15.14 35.16
C ARG A 176 -11.30 -14.93 35.51
N ALA A 177 -10.43 -14.96 34.50
CA ALA A 177 -9.03 -14.62 34.65
C ALA A 177 -8.94 -13.28 35.38
N ARG A 178 -8.16 -13.24 36.46
CA ARG A 178 -7.96 -11.99 37.22
C ARG A 178 -7.37 -10.95 36.25
N PRO A 179 -7.71 -9.67 36.39
CA PRO A 179 -7.18 -8.60 35.51
C PRO A 179 -5.65 -8.63 35.41
N GLU A 180 -4.94 -9.02 36.44
CA GLU A 180 -3.48 -9.16 36.49
C GLU A 180 -2.95 -10.31 35.62
N GLU A 181 -3.67 -11.42 35.48
CA GLU A 181 -3.29 -12.54 34.61
C GLU A 181 -3.46 -12.16 33.14
N LEU A 182 -4.57 -11.52 32.80
CA LEU A 182 -4.81 -10.99 31.44
C LEU A 182 -3.75 -9.95 31.03
N GLN A 183 -3.26 -9.14 31.99
CA GLN A 183 -2.19 -8.19 31.73
C GLN A 183 -0.86 -8.91 31.41
N LYS A 184 -0.46 -9.88 32.27
CA LYS A 184 0.77 -10.65 32.05
C LYS A 184 0.77 -11.40 30.72
N ASP A 185 -0.38 -11.90 30.33
CA ASP A 185 -0.51 -12.66 29.10
C ASP A 185 -0.44 -11.73 27.87
N ARG A 186 -1.02 -10.53 27.97
CA ARG A 186 -0.85 -9.49 26.95
C ARG A 186 0.62 -9.09 26.81
N ASP A 187 1.33 -8.90 27.91
CA ASP A 187 2.76 -8.54 27.88
C ASP A 187 3.62 -9.63 27.23
N LYS A 188 3.24 -10.92 27.40
CA LYS A 188 3.90 -12.03 26.69
C LYS A 188 3.64 -11.98 25.18
N TYR A 189 2.39 -11.71 24.79
CA TYR A 189 2.03 -11.59 23.39
C TYR A 189 2.74 -10.42 22.72
N PHE A 190 2.79 -9.27 23.35
CA PHE A 190 3.48 -8.10 22.84
C PHE A 190 4.99 -8.33 22.70
N ARG A 191 5.63 -9.00 23.67
CA ARG A 191 7.03 -9.43 23.53
C ARG A 191 7.24 -10.35 22.33
N TYR A 192 6.37 -11.35 22.18
CA TYR A 192 6.41 -12.24 21.04
C TYR A 192 6.29 -11.48 19.71
N LEU A 193 5.38 -10.52 19.61
CA LEU A 193 5.24 -9.68 18.44
C LEU A 193 6.48 -8.82 18.20
N ALA A 194 6.99 -8.15 19.22
CA ALA A 194 8.17 -7.29 19.14
C ALA A 194 9.39 -8.07 18.61
N ASP A 195 9.63 -9.28 19.15
CA ASP A 195 10.73 -10.14 18.69
C ASP A 195 10.58 -10.54 17.21
N ASN A 196 9.37 -10.87 16.78
CA ASN A 196 9.12 -11.25 15.39
C ASN A 196 9.19 -10.06 14.44
N PHE A 197 8.67 -8.89 14.82
CA PHE A 197 8.77 -7.67 14.02
C PHE A 197 10.22 -7.21 13.89
N ALA A 198 11.03 -7.32 14.97
CA ALA A 198 12.46 -7.01 14.91
C ALA A 198 13.21 -7.93 13.94
N ARG A 199 12.88 -9.24 13.90
CA ARG A 199 13.45 -10.16 12.91
C ARG A 199 13.04 -9.79 11.50
N LEU A 200 11.73 -9.54 11.28
CA LEU A 200 11.22 -9.18 9.96
C LEU A 200 11.84 -7.85 9.48
N GLN A 201 12.03 -6.87 10.37
CA GLN A 201 12.74 -5.63 10.05
C GLN A 201 14.17 -5.89 9.61
N LYS A 202 14.89 -6.76 10.33
CA LYS A 202 16.26 -7.14 10.00
C LYS A 202 16.37 -7.83 8.64
N ASP A 203 15.40 -8.69 8.33
CA ASP A 203 15.38 -9.49 7.09
C ASP A 203 15.00 -8.65 5.88
N THR A 204 14.07 -7.70 6.04
CA THR A 204 13.53 -6.89 4.94
C THR A 204 14.13 -5.49 4.83
N GLY A 205 14.72 -4.97 5.89
CA GLY A 205 15.17 -3.58 5.98
C GLY A 205 14.04 -2.55 6.10
N MET A 206 12.76 -2.98 6.13
CA MET A 206 11.61 -2.07 6.15
C MET A 206 11.30 -1.58 7.56
N HIS A 207 10.82 -0.34 7.64
CA HIS A 207 10.36 0.25 8.90
C HIS A 207 8.95 -0.19 9.25
N PHE A 208 8.64 -0.13 10.55
CA PHE A 208 7.32 -0.41 11.09
C PHE A 208 6.65 0.87 11.59
N ILE A 209 5.38 1.02 11.26
CA ILE A 209 4.48 2.03 11.82
C ILE A 209 3.41 1.27 12.61
N LEU A 210 3.29 1.58 13.90
CA LEU A 210 2.28 0.98 14.76
C LEU A 210 1.05 1.89 14.80
N ALA A 211 -0.12 1.32 14.56
CA ALA A 211 -1.42 1.95 14.73
C ALA A 211 -2.21 1.18 15.78
N GLY A 212 -2.96 1.88 16.61
CA GLY A 212 -3.76 1.28 17.69
C GLY A 212 -4.27 2.32 18.66
N THR A 213 -4.95 1.89 19.71
CA THR A 213 -5.35 2.82 20.78
C THR A 213 -4.12 3.31 21.55
N VAL A 214 -4.21 4.51 22.13
CA VAL A 214 -3.11 5.08 22.95
C VAL A 214 -2.65 4.09 24.02
N ASP A 215 -3.59 3.42 24.68
CA ASP A 215 -3.36 2.41 25.70
C ASP A 215 -2.57 1.20 25.15
N THR A 216 -2.93 0.73 23.95
CA THR A 216 -2.28 -0.42 23.32
C THR A 216 -0.85 -0.07 22.91
N ILE A 217 -0.65 1.08 22.27
CA ILE A 217 0.67 1.52 21.81
C ILE A 217 1.60 1.85 22.99
N ALA A 218 1.08 2.42 24.09
CA ALA A 218 1.89 2.72 25.25
C ALA A 218 2.37 1.46 26.02
N HIS A 219 1.73 0.32 25.81
CA HIS A 219 2.09 -0.96 26.42
C HIS A 219 2.97 -1.85 25.52
N PHE A 220 3.00 -1.57 24.21
CA PHE A 220 3.84 -2.27 23.24
C PHE A 220 5.28 -1.77 23.28
#